data_8b37d37531b866677ad9459beedee4c4
#
_entry.id   8b37d37531b866677ad9459beedee4c4
#
_cell.length_a   1.000
_cell.length_b   1.000
_cell.length_c   1.000
_cell.angle_alpha   90.00
_cell.angle_beta   90.00
_cell.angle_gamma   90.00
#
_symmetry.space_group_name_H-M   'P 1'
#
loop_
_entity.id
_entity.type
_entity.pdbx_description
1 polymer ?
#
loop_
_entity_poly.entity_id
_entity_poly.type
_entity_poly.pdbx_seq_one_letter_code
_entity_poly.pdbx_strand_id
1 'polypeptide(L)'
;METLLKTEKSSLNVYDMSIEGLQLVKECIETCDNELDVNPEVIIYGKVCRQRRNVGFYSDVSNGYMISNTIRKPKPMKTCLVKLLEYVNTKFNYDFNGILINKYSNGEDYISKHSDTGTKLDASAGIIGISYGTVRKFRVRDKKTNKIVIDIPTNSKKIIQMAGDFQEEFTHEIPVEKKVKDCRYSFTFRRYTK
;
A
#
# COMPACT_ATOMS: atom_id res chain seq x y z
N MET A 1 3.86 -15.93 11.44
CA MET A 1 3.58 -15.85 10.00
C MET A 1 2.47 -16.82 9.66
N GLU A 2 1.47 -16.36 8.92
CA GLU A 2 0.38 -17.16 8.39
C GLU A 2 0.30 -16.93 6.88
N THR A 3 0.26 -18.00 6.07
CA THR A 3 0.10 -17.92 4.61
C THR A 3 -1.37 -18.08 4.28
N LEU A 4 -1.99 -17.02 3.78
CA LEU A 4 -3.42 -16.98 3.45
C LEU A 4 -3.74 -17.40 2.01
N LEU A 5 -2.77 -17.23 1.10
CA LEU A 5 -2.87 -17.61 -0.30
C LEU A 5 -1.51 -18.06 -0.79
N LYS A 6 -1.48 -19.17 -1.52
CA LYS A 6 -0.26 -19.71 -2.11
C LYS A 6 -0.56 -20.35 -3.46
N THR A 7 0.24 -20.02 -4.46
CA THR A 7 0.33 -20.69 -5.76
C THR A 7 1.72 -21.28 -5.93
N GLU A 8 2.05 -21.78 -7.11
CA GLU A 8 3.42 -22.19 -7.43
C GLU A 8 4.40 -21.00 -7.46
N LYS A 9 3.91 -19.79 -7.82
CA LYS A 9 4.74 -18.61 -8.07
C LYS A 9 4.54 -17.48 -7.07
N SER A 10 3.44 -17.49 -6.34
CA SER A 10 3.03 -16.36 -5.49
C SER A 10 2.66 -16.79 -4.09
N SER A 11 2.84 -15.90 -3.13
CA SER A 11 2.25 -16.05 -1.80
C SER A 11 1.75 -14.72 -1.23
N LEU A 12 0.71 -14.84 -0.40
CA LEU A 12 0.18 -13.75 0.42
C LEU A 12 0.29 -14.16 1.88
N ASN A 13 1.19 -13.51 2.58
CA ASN A 13 1.51 -13.83 3.95
C ASN A 13 1.09 -12.72 4.90
N VAL A 14 0.71 -13.09 6.12
CA VAL A 14 0.36 -12.15 7.18
C VAL A 14 1.27 -12.39 8.38
N TYR A 15 1.77 -11.29 8.93
CA TYR A 15 2.68 -11.28 10.08
C TYR A 15 2.10 -10.39 11.18
N ASP A 16 2.48 -10.69 12.42
CA ASP A 16 2.18 -9.79 13.53
C ASP A 16 3.11 -8.57 13.52
N MET A 17 2.52 -7.41 13.80
CA MET A 17 3.23 -6.16 14.04
C MET A 17 3.80 -6.16 15.46
N SER A 18 5.07 -5.79 15.63
CA SER A 18 5.64 -5.55 16.96
C SER A 18 5.12 -4.23 17.55
N ILE A 19 5.31 -4.08 18.88
CA ILE A 19 4.99 -2.81 19.57
C ILE A 19 5.82 -1.67 19.01
N GLU A 20 7.10 -1.90 18.72
CA GLU A 20 8.00 -0.93 18.08
C GLU A 20 7.46 -0.49 16.72
N GLY A 21 7.13 -1.46 15.84
CA GLY A 21 6.57 -1.15 14.51
C GLY A 21 5.28 -0.34 14.61
N LEU A 22 4.41 -0.65 15.57
CA LEU A 22 3.19 0.11 15.81
C LEU A 22 3.46 1.55 16.25
N GLN A 23 4.49 1.76 17.08
CA GLN A 23 4.90 3.09 17.54
C GLN A 23 5.46 3.92 16.38
N LEU A 24 6.32 3.33 15.54
CA LEU A 24 6.85 3.99 14.35
C LEU A 24 5.74 4.41 13.35
N VAL A 25 4.73 3.55 13.16
CA VAL A 25 3.58 3.89 12.31
C VAL A 25 2.82 5.09 12.86
N LYS A 26 2.58 5.16 14.18
CA LYS A 26 1.93 6.32 14.82
C LYS A 26 2.72 7.61 14.63
N GLU A 27 4.04 7.58 14.88
CA GLU A 27 4.93 8.71 14.66
C GLU A 27 4.88 9.21 13.21
N CYS A 28 4.86 8.28 12.23
CA CYS A 28 4.72 8.63 10.82
C CYS A 28 3.38 9.28 10.51
N ILE A 29 2.27 8.83 11.09
CA ILE A 29 0.95 9.44 10.88
C ILE A 29 0.94 10.86 11.44
N GLU A 30 1.38 11.06 12.69
CA GLU A 30 1.44 12.38 13.33
C GLU A 30 2.28 13.38 12.52
N THR A 31 3.37 12.90 11.90
CA THR A 31 4.29 13.74 11.13
C THR A 31 3.79 14.04 9.71
N CYS A 32 3.16 13.06 9.05
CA CYS A 32 2.89 13.13 7.60
C CYS A 32 1.44 13.43 7.23
N ASP A 33 0.47 13.30 8.15
CA ASP A 33 -0.96 13.40 7.81
C ASP A 33 -1.33 14.72 7.11
N ASN A 34 -0.83 15.84 7.61
CA ASN A 34 -1.12 17.17 7.06
C ASN A 34 -0.41 17.45 5.71
N GLU A 35 0.50 16.58 5.30
CA GLU A 35 1.25 16.71 4.05
C GLU A 35 0.72 15.79 2.94
N LEU A 36 -0.30 14.98 3.23
CA LEU A 36 -0.92 14.14 2.23
C LEU A 36 -1.70 14.98 1.22
N ASP A 37 -1.54 14.68 -0.06
CA ASP A 37 -2.33 15.30 -1.12
C ASP A 37 -3.80 14.86 -0.98
N VAL A 38 -4.70 15.82 -0.81
CA VAL A 38 -6.13 15.55 -0.56
C VAL A 38 -6.83 15.21 -1.87
N ASN A 39 -7.39 13.99 -1.96
CA ASN A 39 -8.14 13.52 -3.12
C ASN A 39 -7.50 13.89 -4.46
N PRO A 40 -6.21 13.55 -4.67
CA PRO A 40 -5.46 14.07 -5.81
C PRO A 40 -6.03 13.62 -7.15
N GLU A 41 -5.86 14.47 -8.16
CA GLU A 41 -6.34 14.21 -9.52
C GLU A 41 -5.56 13.10 -10.20
N VAL A 42 -6.25 12.37 -11.05
CA VAL A 42 -5.71 11.33 -11.96
C VAL A 42 -6.45 11.38 -13.28
N ILE A 43 -5.78 10.97 -14.35
CA ILE A 43 -6.39 10.90 -15.68
C ILE A 43 -6.78 9.45 -15.97
N ILE A 44 -8.09 9.21 -16.10
CA ILE A 44 -8.65 7.87 -16.40
C ILE A 44 -9.40 7.96 -17.72
N TYR A 45 -8.96 7.22 -18.73
CA TYR A 45 -9.51 7.27 -20.10
C TYR A 45 -9.66 8.69 -20.65
N GLY A 46 -8.62 9.53 -20.45
CA GLY A 46 -8.60 10.92 -20.90
C GLY A 46 -9.45 11.91 -20.08
N LYS A 47 -10.13 11.45 -19.04
CA LYS A 47 -10.94 12.28 -18.15
C LYS A 47 -10.22 12.54 -16.84
N VAL A 48 -10.26 13.79 -16.37
CA VAL A 48 -9.78 14.15 -15.03
C VAL A 48 -10.75 13.60 -14.00
N CYS A 49 -10.24 12.76 -13.11
CA CYS A 49 -10.96 12.17 -11.98
C CYS A 49 -10.22 12.50 -10.68
N ARG A 50 -10.91 12.42 -9.54
CA ARG A 50 -10.28 12.55 -8.22
C ARG A 50 -10.21 11.21 -7.51
N GLN A 51 -9.06 10.91 -6.94
CA GLN A 51 -8.91 9.73 -6.09
C GLN A 51 -9.79 9.87 -4.86
N ARG A 52 -10.39 8.77 -4.43
CA ARG A 52 -11.23 8.72 -3.22
C ARG A 52 -10.40 8.31 -2.01
N ARG A 53 -9.27 9.01 -1.80
CA ARG A 53 -8.36 8.88 -0.66
C ARG A 53 -7.30 9.98 -0.72
N ASN A 54 -6.67 10.31 0.42
CA ASN A 54 -5.50 11.18 0.43
C ASN A 54 -4.24 10.34 0.22
N VAL A 55 -3.22 10.92 -0.42
CA VAL A 55 -2.03 10.16 -0.86
C VAL A 55 -0.75 10.93 -0.56
N GLY A 56 0.26 10.25 -0.03
CA GLY A 56 1.63 10.75 0.09
C GLY A 56 2.61 9.70 -0.46
N PHE A 57 3.46 10.09 -1.40
CA PHE A 57 4.54 9.24 -1.89
C PHE A 57 5.88 9.80 -1.45
N TYR A 58 6.70 8.99 -0.78
CA TYR A 58 7.98 9.37 -0.20
C TYR A 58 9.10 8.45 -0.70
N SER A 59 10.15 9.03 -1.24
CA SER A 59 11.36 8.32 -1.68
C SER A 59 12.46 9.33 -1.99
N ASP A 60 13.70 9.01 -1.63
CA ASP A 60 14.90 9.80 -2.01
C ASP A 60 15.59 9.22 -3.27
N VAL A 61 15.09 8.11 -3.81
CA VAL A 61 15.67 7.40 -4.96
C VAL A 61 14.79 7.52 -6.20
N SER A 62 13.47 7.38 -6.03
CA SER A 62 12.52 7.38 -7.15
C SER A 62 12.32 8.77 -7.75
N ASN A 63 12.24 8.86 -9.07
CA ASN A 63 11.84 10.07 -9.78
C ASN A 63 10.31 10.24 -9.89
N GLY A 64 9.55 9.32 -9.29
CA GLY A 64 8.10 9.29 -9.30
C GLY A 64 7.52 7.94 -9.72
N TYR A 65 6.26 7.73 -9.42
CA TYR A 65 5.52 6.56 -9.88
C TYR A 65 4.33 6.99 -10.73
N MET A 66 3.99 6.15 -11.70
CA MET A 66 2.85 6.41 -12.59
C MET A 66 1.58 5.82 -11.99
N ILE A 67 0.51 6.63 -11.96
CA ILE A 67 -0.83 6.18 -11.65
C ILE A 67 -1.79 6.76 -12.70
N SER A 68 -2.48 5.90 -13.44
CA SER A 68 -3.49 6.30 -14.45
C SER A 68 -3.02 7.49 -15.31
N ASN A 69 -1.89 7.35 -15.98
CA ASN A 69 -1.24 8.36 -16.83
C ASN A 69 -0.83 9.68 -16.12
N THR A 70 -0.75 9.69 -14.80
CA THR A 70 -0.27 10.81 -14.02
C THR A 70 0.98 10.40 -13.24
N ILE A 71 2.07 11.17 -13.38
CA ILE A 71 3.29 10.95 -12.60
C ILE A 71 3.17 11.67 -11.26
N ARG A 72 3.29 10.91 -10.18
CA ARG A 72 3.41 11.43 -8.82
C ARG A 72 4.88 11.57 -8.46
N LYS A 73 5.31 12.81 -8.23
CA LYS A 73 6.66 13.09 -7.73
C LYS A 73 6.76 12.64 -6.26
N PRO A 74 7.91 12.10 -5.84
CA PRO A 74 8.13 11.77 -4.44
C PRO A 74 8.30 13.04 -3.60
N LYS A 75 7.85 12.95 -2.36
CA LYS A 75 8.26 13.86 -1.29
C LYS A 75 9.55 13.31 -0.66
N PRO A 76 10.43 14.16 -0.09
CA PRO A 76 11.64 13.69 0.58
C PRO A 76 11.27 12.81 1.79
N MET A 77 12.11 11.82 2.05
CA MET A 77 11.94 10.94 3.21
C MET A 77 12.09 11.74 4.51
N LYS A 78 11.18 11.51 5.45
CA LYS A 78 11.26 12.07 6.79
C LYS A 78 11.92 11.08 7.74
N THR A 79 12.51 11.55 8.82
CA THR A 79 13.23 10.72 9.79
C THR A 79 12.36 9.55 10.31
N CYS A 80 11.08 9.79 10.62
CA CYS A 80 10.17 8.73 11.04
C CYS A 80 9.93 7.67 9.94
N LEU A 81 9.83 8.10 8.67
CA LEU A 81 9.66 7.21 7.53
C LEU A 81 10.93 6.39 7.24
N VAL A 82 12.11 7.00 7.42
CA VAL A 82 13.40 6.28 7.32
C VAL A 82 13.45 5.17 8.36
N LYS A 83 13.16 5.46 9.63
CA LYS A 83 13.12 4.46 10.71
C LYS A 83 12.12 3.33 10.42
N LEU A 84 10.91 3.67 9.94
CA LEU A 84 9.89 2.69 9.59
C LEU A 84 10.32 1.83 8.39
N LEU A 85 11.00 2.41 7.40
CA LEU A 85 11.56 1.72 6.25
C LEU A 85 12.66 0.74 6.68
N GLU A 86 13.58 1.17 7.55
CA GLU A 86 14.63 0.33 8.12
C GLU A 86 14.06 -0.84 8.93
N TYR A 87 13.04 -0.59 9.77
CA TYR A 87 12.33 -1.63 10.50
C TYR A 87 11.76 -2.70 9.56
N VAL A 88 11.09 -2.28 8.47
CA VAL A 88 10.50 -3.21 7.50
C VAL A 88 11.60 -3.95 6.73
N ASN A 89 12.63 -3.27 6.25
CA ASN A 89 13.74 -3.88 5.51
C ASN A 89 14.47 -4.91 6.35
N THR A 90 14.77 -4.60 7.61
CA THR A 90 15.42 -5.54 8.54
C THR A 90 14.54 -6.74 8.83
N LYS A 91 13.25 -6.52 9.13
CA LYS A 91 12.32 -7.61 9.49
C LYS A 91 12.11 -8.61 8.35
N PHE A 92 12.09 -8.15 7.10
CA PHE A 92 11.76 -8.97 5.94
C PHE A 92 12.97 -9.28 5.04
N ASN A 93 14.15 -8.78 5.38
CA ASN A 93 15.36 -8.87 4.58
C ASN A 93 15.13 -8.34 3.14
N TYR A 94 14.56 -7.14 3.05
CA TYR A 94 14.34 -6.40 1.81
C TYR A 94 15.18 -5.12 1.79
N ASP A 95 15.21 -4.47 0.63
CA ASP A 95 15.86 -3.18 0.38
C ASP A 95 14.88 -2.18 -0.27
N PHE A 96 13.67 -2.10 0.26
CA PHE A 96 12.69 -1.11 -0.14
C PHE A 96 13.27 0.30 0.03
N ASN A 97 12.88 1.21 -0.88
CA ASN A 97 13.38 2.58 -0.94
C ASN A 97 12.28 3.62 -1.19
N GLY A 98 11.02 3.21 -1.08
CA GLY A 98 9.88 4.10 -1.20
C GLY A 98 8.67 3.62 -0.41
N ILE A 99 7.92 4.60 0.11
CA ILE A 99 6.71 4.40 0.91
C ILE A 99 5.57 5.18 0.27
N LEU A 100 4.49 4.49 -0.04
CA LEU A 100 3.22 5.11 -0.42
C LEU A 100 2.27 5.08 0.78
N ILE A 101 1.85 6.24 1.24
CA ILE A 101 0.84 6.40 2.29
C ILE A 101 -0.50 6.70 1.63
N ASN A 102 -1.53 5.93 2.00
CA ASN A 102 -2.92 6.24 1.66
C ASN A 102 -3.73 6.44 2.95
N LYS A 103 -4.51 7.51 3.01
CA LYS A 103 -5.50 7.77 4.06
C LYS A 103 -6.90 7.65 3.47
N TYR A 104 -7.69 6.77 4.06
CA TYR A 104 -9.12 6.59 3.79
C TYR A 104 -9.87 7.20 4.96
N SER A 105 -10.55 8.32 4.75
CA SER A 105 -11.21 9.07 5.83
C SER A 105 -12.40 8.32 6.43
N ASN A 106 -13.05 7.49 5.61
CA ASN A 106 -14.15 6.64 6.03
C ASN A 106 -14.36 5.49 5.02
N GLY A 107 -15.46 4.77 5.13
CA GLY A 107 -15.79 3.63 4.28
C GLY A 107 -16.25 3.98 2.86
N GLU A 108 -16.48 5.24 2.52
CA GLU A 108 -16.77 5.68 1.16
C GLU A 108 -15.49 5.86 0.34
N ASP A 109 -14.35 6.07 1.02
CA ASP A 109 -13.06 6.12 0.38
C ASP A 109 -12.59 4.70 0.00
N TYR A 110 -11.95 4.59 -1.16
CA TYR A 110 -11.57 3.32 -1.75
C TYR A 110 -10.36 3.44 -2.68
N ILE A 111 -9.80 2.30 -3.01
CA ILE A 111 -8.96 2.12 -4.19
C ILE A 111 -9.51 0.93 -4.99
N SER A 112 -9.77 1.15 -6.28
CA SER A 112 -10.27 0.12 -7.18
C SER A 112 -9.23 -0.99 -7.37
N LYS A 113 -9.68 -2.14 -7.86
CA LYS A 113 -8.81 -3.28 -8.17
C LYS A 113 -7.65 -2.85 -9.09
N HIS A 114 -6.44 -3.21 -8.69
CA HIS A 114 -5.21 -2.93 -9.41
C HIS A 114 -4.14 -3.95 -9.03
N SER A 115 -3.09 -4.01 -9.81
CA SER A 115 -1.81 -4.60 -9.42
C SER A 115 -0.80 -3.47 -9.28
N ASP A 116 0.13 -3.63 -8.35
CA ASP A 116 1.24 -2.71 -8.21
C ASP A 116 2.27 -2.98 -9.31
N THR A 117 2.15 -2.25 -10.40
CA THR A 117 3.00 -2.36 -11.58
C THR A 117 3.51 -0.99 -12.01
N GLY A 118 4.65 -0.95 -12.69
CA GLY A 118 5.22 0.28 -13.19
C GLY A 118 6.63 0.06 -13.73
N THR A 119 7.05 0.84 -14.71
CA THR A 119 8.35 0.69 -15.39
C THR A 119 9.56 0.89 -14.48
N LYS A 120 9.35 1.51 -13.34
CA LYS A 120 10.40 1.78 -12.34
C LYS A 120 10.16 1.08 -11.00
N LEU A 121 9.23 0.14 -10.95
CA LEU A 121 8.98 -0.70 -9.80
C LEU A 121 9.64 -2.05 -10.01
N ASP A 122 10.48 -2.45 -9.07
CA ASP A 122 11.03 -3.81 -9.04
C ASP A 122 9.98 -4.74 -8.41
N ALA A 123 9.15 -5.35 -9.25
CA ALA A 123 8.10 -6.26 -8.82
C ALA A 123 8.67 -7.55 -8.17
N SER A 124 9.93 -7.93 -8.48
CA SER A 124 10.57 -9.12 -7.91
C SER A 124 10.87 -8.98 -6.42
N ALA A 125 11.02 -7.76 -5.93
CA ALA A 125 11.27 -7.48 -4.51
C ALA A 125 10.06 -7.77 -3.60
N GLY A 126 8.88 -8.09 -4.16
CA GLY A 126 7.65 -8.20 -3.40
C GLY A 126 7.15 -6.84 -2.89
N ILE A 127 6.09 -6.85 -2.11
CA ILE A 127 5.48 -5.63 -1.55
C ILE A 127 5.02 -5.90 -0.12
N ILE A 128 5.29 -4.97 0.78
CA ILE A 128 4.79 -5.00 2.15
C ILE A 128 3.71 -3.93 2.32
N GLY A 129 2.59 -4.31 2.92
CA GLY A 129 1.51 -3.41 3.31
C GLY A 129 1.31 -3.42 4.82
N ILE A 130 1.35 -2.23 5.45
CA ILE A 130 1.01 -2.02 6.86
C ILE A 130 -0.27 -1.21 6.92
N SER A 131 -1.21 -1.59 7.79
CA SER A 131 -2.46 -0.86 8.02
C SER A 131 -2.52 -0.31 9.44
N TYR A 132 -3.14 0.86 9.61
CA TYR A 132 -3.42 1.47 10.90
C TYR A 132 -4.80 2.13 10.91
N GLY A 133 -5.49 2.06 12.05
CA GLY A 133 -6.83 2.62 12.24
C GLY A 133 -7.93 1.57 12.09
N THR A 134 -9.07 1.98 11.51
CA THR A 134 -10.23 1.10 11.41
C THR A 134 -10.00 -0.08 10.46
N VAL A 135 -10.66 -1.18 10.75
CA VAL A 135 -10.60 -2.39 9.91
C VAL A 135 -11.34 -2.14 8.59
N ARG A 136 -10.67 -2.44 7.49
CA ARG A 136 -11.23 -2.46 6.14
C ARG A 136 -10.87 -3.79 5.46
N LYS A 137 -11.62 -4.17 4.46
CA LYS A 137 -11.28 -5.32 3.63
C LYS A 137 -10.12 -5.00 2.70
N PHE A 138 -9.12 -5.86 2.68
CA PHE A 138 -8.16 -5.97 1.59
C PHE A 138 -8.63 -7.15 0.73
N ARG A 139 -9.21 -6.84 -0.42
CA ARG A 139 -9.78 -7.84 -1.32
C ARG A 139 -8.78 -8.22 -2.38
N VAL A 140 -8.58 -9.51 -2.56
CA VAL A 140 -7.76 -10.09 -3.62
C VAL A 140 -8.63 -10.78 -4.64
N ARG A 141 -8.34 -10.54 -5.91
CA ARG A 141 -9.02 -11.19 -7.04
C ARG A 141 -8.00 -11.88 -7.94
N ASP A 142 -8.39 -13.03 -8.45
CA ASP A 142 -7.69 -13.65 -9.55
C ASP A 142 -7.77 -12.76 -10.80
N LYS A 143 -6.59 -12.47 -11.40
CA LYS A 143 -6.49 -11.49 -12.50
C LYS A 143 -7.13 -11.98 -13.80
N LYS A 144 -7.13 -13.29 -14.05
CA LYS A 144 -7.68 -13.91 -15.27
C LYS A 144 -9.21 -14.02 -15.20
N THR A 145 -9.73 -14.49 -14.08
CA THR A 145 -11.18 -14.75 -13.92
C THR A 145 -11.93 -13.58 -13.30
N ASN A 146 -11.23 -12.62 -12.69
CA ASN A 146 -11.77 -11.51 -11.91
C ASN A 146 -12.60 -11.93 -10.68
N LYS A 147 -12.58 -13.23 -10.32
CA LYS A 147 -13.28 -13.74 -9.13
C LYS A 147 -12.56 -13.31 -7.85
N ILE A 148 -13.32 -13.05 -6.80
CA ILE A 148 -12.77 -12.83 -5.47
C ILE A 148 -12.15 -14.14 -4.99
N VAL A 149 -10.88 -14.08 -4.60
CA VAL A 149 -10.14 -15.21 -4.01
C VAL A 149 -10.24 -15.15 -2.50
N ILE A 150 -10.02 -13.97 -1.92
CA ILE A 150 -10.05 -13.77 -0.46
C ILE A 150 -10.33 -12.32 -0.10
N ASP A 151 -11.03 -12.11 1.01
CA ASP A 151 -11.16 -10.82 1.71
C ASP A 151 -10.41 -10.92 3.04
N ILE A 152 -9.40 -10.07 3.25
CA ILE A 152 -8.59 -10.04 4.47
C ILE A 152 -8.95 -8.80 5.28
N PRO A 153 -9.37 -8.94 6.54
CA PRO A 153 -9.57 -7.78 7.39
C PRO A 153 -8.21 -7.15 7.74
N THR A 154 -8.01 -5.89 7.32
CA THR A 154 -6.81 -5.14 7.69
C THR A 154 -6.98 -4.57 9.08
N ASN A 155 -5.96 -4.71 9.92
CA ASN A 155 -5.94 -4.10 11.24
C ASN A 155 -4.52 -3.63 11.59
N SER A 156 -4.42 -2.80 12.64
CA SER A 156 -3.15 -2.18 13.05
C SER A 156 -2.09 -3.15 13.59
N LYS A 157 -2.45 -4.40 13.80
CA LYS A 157 -1.54 -5.42 14.37
C LYS A 157 -0.96 -6.37 13.33
N LYS A 158 -1.32 -6.18 12.06
CA LYS A 158 -0.94 -7.10 10.97
C LYS A 158 -0.19 -6.39 9.86
N ILE A 159 0.78 -7.11 9.31
CA ILE A 159 1.54 -6.74 8.12
C ILE A 159 1.19 -7.75 7.04
N ILE A 160 0.87 -7.28 5.85
CA ILE A 160 0.60 -8.11 4.67
C ILE A 160 1.84 -8.09 3.77
N GLN A 161 2.28 -9.26 3.34
CA GLN A 161 3.33 -9.42 2.32
C GLN A 161 2.74 -10.06 1.08
N MET A 162 2.90 -9.40 -0.04
CA MET A 162 2.63 -9.91 -1.38
C MET A 162 3.99 -10.31 -2.00
N ALA A 163 4.23 -11.59 -2.21
CA ALA A 163 5.53 -12.11 -2.63
C ALA A 163 5.44 -12.91 -3.94
N GLY A 164 6.59 -13.03 -4.64
CA GLY A 164 6.68 -13.69 -5.94
C GLY A 164 5.90 -12.95 -7.02
N ASP A 165 5.29 -13.69 -7.94
CA ASP A 165 4.55 -13.16 -9.08
C ASP A 165 3.13 -12.65 -8.70
N PHE A 166 2.92 -12.25 -7.43
CA PHE A 166 1.59 -11.85 -6.93
C PHE A 166 0.94 -10.76 -7.79
N GLN A 167 1.71 -9.79 -8.25
CA GLN A 167 1.21 -8.68 -9.07
C GLN A 167 0.86 -9.12 -10.51
N GLU A 168 1.36 -10.27 -10.95
CA GLU A 168 1.01 -10.86 -12.24
C GLU A 168 -0.23 -11.77 -12.16
N GLU A 169 -0.40 -12.49 -11.05
CA GLU A 169 -1.50 -13.44 -10.86
C GLU A 169 -2.76 -12.79 -10.29
N PHE A 170 -2.60 -11.73 -9.48
CA PHE A 170 -3.71 -11.13 -8.72
C PHE A 170 -3.82 -9.62 -8.88
N THR A 171 -5.02 -9.13 -8.65
CA THR A 171 -5.32 -7.73 -8.35
C THR A 171 -5.80 -7.60 -6.92
N HIS A 172 -5.64 -6.43 -6.34
CA HIS A 172 -6.13 -6.14 -5.00
C HIS A 172 -6.82 -4.78 -4.93
N GLU A 173 -7.69 -4.61 -3.93
CA GLU A 173 -8.51 -3.41 -3.75
C GLU A 173 -8.85 -3.18 -2.26
N ILE A 174 -9.18 -1.93 -1.92
CA ILE A 174 -9.94 -1.60 -0.72
C ILE A 174 -11.33 -1.18 -1.19
N PRO A 175 -12.34 -2.05 -1.11
CA PRO A 175 -13.67 -1.75 -1.61
C PRO A 175 -14.40 -0.73 -0.73
N VAL A 176 -15.48 -0.11 -1.25
CA VAL A 176 -16.38 0.73 -0.47
C VAL A 176 -17.08 -0.09 0.61
N GLU A 177 -17.08 0.40 1.84
CA GLU A 177 -17.73 -0.19 3.02
C GLU A 177 -18.48 0.90 3.81
N LYS A 178 -19.61 1.38 3.29
CA LYS A 178 -20.36 2.57 3.77
C LYS A 178 -20.69 2.59 5.27
N LYS A 179 -20.69 1.43 5.93
CA LYS A 179 -20.92 1.32 7.38
C LYS A 179 -19.70 1.76 8.21
N VAL A 180 -18.51 1.79 7.64
CA VAL A 180 -17.29 2.22 8.31
C VAL A 180 -17.24 3.74 8.33
N LYS A 181 -17.10 4.35 9.51
CA LYS A 181 -17.10 5.80 9.71
C LYS A 181 -15.74 6.36 10.06
N ASP A 182 -14.84 5.51 10.55
CA ASP A 182 -13.54 5.92 11.04
C ASP A 182 -12.44 5.80 9.97
N CYS A 183 -11.33 6.47 10.24
CA CYS A 183 -10.19 6.59 9.35
C CYS A 183 -9.31 5.33 9.34
N ARG A 184 -8.72 5.02 8.17
CA ARG A 184 -7.66 4.03 8.00
C ARG A 184 -6.49 4.62 7.22
N TYR A 185 -5.29 4.30 7.66
CA TYR A 185 -4.05 4.53 6.91
C TYR A 185 -3.52 3.20 6.36
N SER A 186 -2.84 3.27 5.22
CA SER A 186 -1.98 2.19 4.75
C SER A 186 -0.63 2.72 4.30
N PHE A 187 0.42 2.00 4.66
CA PHE A 187 1.80 2.24 4.25
C PHE A 187 2.19 1.07 3.35
N THR A 188 2.54 1.37 2.10
CA THR A 188 2.96 0.35 1.12
C THR A 188 4.43 0.58 0.78
N PHE A 189 5.25 -0.43 1.07
CA PHE A 189 6.71 -0.42 0.88
C PHE A 189 7.05 -1.10 -0.43
N ARG A 190 7.86 -0.43 -1.22
CA ARG A 190 8.24 -0.86 -2.57
C ARG A 190 9.70 -0.55 -2.86
N ARG A 191 10.29 -1.32 -3.77
CA ARG A 191 11.59 -1.04 -4.36
C ARG A 191 11.42 -0.35 -5.71
N TYR A 192 11.99 0.84 -5.84
CA TYR A 192 12.01 1.59 -7.09
C TYR A 192 13.42 1.56 -7.69
N THR A 193 13.49 1.44 -9.02
CA THR A 193 14.73 1.63 -9.80
C THR A 193 14.83 3.09 -10.24
N LYS A 194 16.08 3.55 -10.48
CA LYS A 194 16.37 4.93 -10.95
C LYS A 194 15.86 5.17 -12.37
#